data_6354dd1d711e1746c4911beb40563e34
#
_entry.id   6354dd1d711e1746c4911beb40563e34
#
_cell.length_a   1.000
_cell.length_b   1.000
_cell.length_c   1.000
_cell.angle_alpha   90.00
_cell.angle_beta   90.00
_cell.angle_gamma   90.00
#
_symmetry.space_group_name_H-M   'P 1'
#
loop_
_entity.id
_entity.type
_entity.pdbx_description
1 polymer ?
#
loop_
_entity_poly.entity_id
_entity_poly.type
_entity_poly.pdbx_seq_one_letter_code
_entity_poly.pdbx_strand_id
1 'polypeptide(L)'
;MNINCVVFDSTITNGNTTMDTKALRQKILDLAIRGKLVPQDPNDEPASVLLERIKAEKERLIKEGKIKRSKKAAKTSDTPHYPYLLPNGWEWRKLEEIVCELKYGTSEKSLSEGKIAVLRMGNITNIGTIDYSNLAYSSNDEDIEQYSLKKDDLLFNRTNSSEWVGKTAIYKEEQPAIYAGYLIRIRPIGFSSDFLNAVMNSSYYRNWCYNVKKDAVNQSNINAQKLSQLMIPIPPLEEQGRIVIEIERWLSLIGQIEQGKTDLQTTIKQAKSKILDLAIHGKLVPQDPNDEPAIELLKRINPNFTPCDNGHYPLNVPSGWIWTTLKDSISL
;
A
#
# COMPACT_ATOMS: atom_id res chain seq x y z
N MET A 1 -23.85 2.83 -24.04
CA MET A 1 -24.53 2.03 -23.02
C MET A 1 -24.14 2.55 -21.64
N ASN A 2 -25.12 2.92 -20.84
CA ASN A 2 -24.95 3.69 -19.61
C ASN A 2 -24.08 2.98 -18.57
N ILE A 3 -22.95 3.58 -18.21
CA ILE A 3 -22.24 3.29 -16.96
C ILE A 3 -23.03 4.01 -15.84
N ASN A 4 -24.15 3.45 -15.46
CA ASN A 4 -24.94 3.95 -14.36
C ASN A 4 -24.53 3.26 -13.05
N CYS A 5 -24.10 4.10 -12.12
CA CYS A 5 -24.16 3.88 -10.68
C CYS A 5 -23.30 2.75 -10.12
N VAL A 6 -21.99 3.04 -9.96
CA VAL A 6 -21.35 2.60 -8.72
C VAL A 6 -22.01 3.42 -7.61
N VAL A 7 -23.02 2.87 -6.97
CA VAL A 7 -23.62 3.45 -5.78
C VAL A 7 -22.54 3.53 -4.72
N PHE A 8 -22.02 4.74 -4.50
CA PHE A 8 -21.25 5.05 -3.31
C PHE A 8 -22.22 4.96 -2.13
N ASP A 9 -22.16 3.86 -1.40
CA ASP A 9 -22.81 3.76 -0.11
C ASP A 9 -22.05 4.68 0.85
N SER A 10 -22.41 5.97 0.79
CA SER A 10 -21.93 6.98 1.73
C SER A 10 -22.79 6.85 2.97
N THR A 11 -22.29 6.12 3.97
CA THR A 11 -22.80 6.28 5.33
C THR A 11 -22.50 7.70 5.77
N ILE A 12 -23.53 8.57 5.60
CA ILE A 12 -23.51 9.93 6.13
C ILE A 12 -23.67 9.83 7.63
N THR A 13 -22.56 9.84 8.34
CA THR A 13 -22.53 10.12 9.77
C THR A 13 -21.88 11.47 9.98
N ASN A 14 -22.67 12.45 10.37
CA ASN A 14 -22.24 13.77 10.87
C ASN A 14 -21.30 14.59 9.94
N GLY A 15 -21.79 14.99 8.76
CA GLY A 15 -21.19 16.12 8.01
C GLY A 15 -19.77 15.94 7.44
N ASN A 16 -19.08 14.83 7.69
CA ASN A 16 -17.77 14.51 7.16
C ASN A 16 -17.83 13.24 6.31
N THR A 17 -18.11 13.39 5.02
CA THR A 17 -17.94 12.29 4.05
C THR A 17 -16.44 12.05 3.84
N THR A 18 -15.82 11.23 4.67
CA THR A 18 -14.45 10.81 4.43
C THR A 18 -14.48 9.68 3.39
N MET A 19 -14.11 9.99 2.14
CA MET A 19 -13.89 8.95 1.12
C MET A 19 -12.79 8.00 1.61
N ASP A 20 -13.13 6.71 1.77
CA ASP A 20 -12.17 5.66 2.11
C ASP A 20 -11.43 5.20 0.84
N THR A 21 -10.27 5.82 0.60
CA THR A 21 -9.42 5.50 -0.55
C THR A 21 -8.86 4.08 -0.51
N LYS A 22 -8.68 3.50 0.69
CA LYS A 22 -8.25 2.11 0.86
C LYS A 22 -9.34 1.14 0.39
N ALA A 23 -10.58 1.37 0.81
CA ALA A 23 -11.72 0.57 0.36
C ALA A 23 -11.94 0.70 -1.15
N LEU A 24 -11.77 1.92 -1.71
CA LEU A 24 -11.87 2.14 -3.14
C LEU A 24 -10.79 1.38 -3.94
N ARG A 25 -9.51 1.42 -3.52
CA ARG A 25 -8.43 0.61 -4.12
C ARG A 25 -8.81 -0.87 -4.13
N GLN A 26 -9.28 -1.38 -3.01
CA GLN A 26 -9.66 -2.78 -2.88
C GLN A 26 -10.82 -3.14 -3.81
N LYS A 27 -11.82 -2.27 -3.94
CA LYS A 27 -12.96 -2.47 -4.84
C LYS A 27 -12.54 -2.54 -6.30
N ILE A 28 -11.60 -1.68 -6.73
CA ILE A 28 -11.06 -1.69 -8.10
C ILE A 28 -10.35 -3.01 -8.40
N LEU A 29 -9.48 -3.47 -7.48
CA LEU A 29 -8.79 -4.75 -7.63
C LEU A 29 -9.78 -5.92 -7.69
N ASP A 30 -10.81 -5.92 -6.86
CA ASP A 30 -11.83 -6.97 -6.85
C ASP A 30 -12.70 -6.96 -8.13
N LEU A 31 -12.97 -5.81 -8.73
CA LEU A 31 -13.62 -5.71 -10.03
C LEU A 31 -12.71 -6.23 -11.14
N ALA A 32 -11.43 -5.90 -11.10
CA ALA A 32 -10.42 -6.32 -12.07
C ALA A 32 -10.32 -7.86 -12.15
N ILE A 33 -10.12 -8.51 -11.01
CA ILE A 33 -9.92 -9.97 -10.96
C ILE A 33 -11.20 -10.78 -11.25
N ARG A 34 -12.36 -10.12 -11.25
CA ARG A 34 -13.65 -10.72 -11.61
C ARG A 34 -14.09 -10.44 -13.05
N GLY A 35 -13.22 -9.78 -13.87
CA GLY A 35 -13.55 -9.38 -15.23
C GLY A 35 -14.70 -8.36 -15.32
N LYS A 36 -14.83 -7.46 -14.33
CA LYS A 36 -15.88 -6.43 -14.25
C LYS A 36 -15.35 -5.01 -14.37
N LEU A 37 -14.02 -4.85 -14.52
CA LEU A 37 -13.38 -3.52 -14.60
C LEU A 37 -13.37 -2.98 -16.01
N VAL A 38 -13.20 -3.84 -17.01
CA VAL A 38 -13.19 -3.50 -18.44
C VAL A 38 -14.22 -4.35 -19.19
N PRO A 39 -14.71 -3.89 -20.36
CA PRO A 39 -15.56 -4.70 -21.24
C PRO A 39 -14.80 -5.94 -21.74
N GLN A 40 -15.52 -7.07 -21.85
CA GLN A 40 -15.00 -8.27 -22.53
C GLN A 40 -15.01 -8.04 -24.03
N ASP A 41 -13.95 -8.43 -24.73
CA ASP A 41 -13.93 -8.47 -26.20
C ASP A 41 -14.07 -9.92 -26.67
N PRO A 42 -15.12 -10.23 -27.45
CA PRO A 42 -15.33 -11.60 -27.94
C PRO A 42 -14.27 -12.05 -28.96
N ASN A 43 -13.45 -11.14 -29.47
CA ASN A 43 -12.36 -11.45 -30.40
C ASN A 43 -11.05 -11.75 -29.68
N ASP A 44 -10.97 -11.53 -28.36
CA ASP A 44 -9.79 -11.89 -27.59
C ASP A 44 -9.56 -13.40 -27.64
N GLU A 45 -8.31 -13.78 -27.78
CA GLU A 45 -7.93 -15.19 -27.75
C GLU A 45 -8.16 -15.75 -26.33
N PRO A 46 -8.94 -16.86 -26.16
CA PRO A 46 -9.30 -17.37 -24.85
C PRO A 46 -8.06 -17.79 -24.02
N ALA A 47 -8.16 -17.69 -22.71
CA ALA A 47 -7.09 -18.05 -21.78
C ALA A 47 -6.53 -19.47 -21.97
N SER A 48 -7.34 -20.42 -22.49
CA SER A 48 -6.88 -21.79 -22.79
C SER A 48 -5.68 -21.79 -23.76
N VAL A 49 -5.68 -20.94 -24.79
CA VAL A 49 -4.59 -20.87 -25.79
C VAL A 49 -3.34 -20.25 -25.14
N LEU A 50 -3.48 -19.21 -24.33
CA LEU A 50 -2.38 -18.65 -23.55
C LEU A 50 -1.75 -19.71 -22.65
N LEU A 51 -2.56 -20.51 -21.98
CA LEU A 51 -2.12 -21.57 -21.06
C LEU A 51 -1.36 -22.70 -21.78
N GLU A 52 -1.75 -23.04 -23.00
CA GLU A 52 -0.98 -23.98 -23.83
C GLU A 52 0.40 -23.42 -24.19
N ARG A 53 0.50 -22.14 -24.55
CA ARG A 53 1.77 -21.47 -24.80
C ARG A 53 2.65 -21.45 -23.54
N ILE A 54 2.10 -21.08 -22.38
CA ILE A 54 2.81 -21.10 -21.09
C ILE A 54 3.34 -22.50 -20.79
N LYS A 55 2.53 -23.54 -20.98
CA LYS A 55 2.93 -24.92 -20.76
C LYS A 55 4.05 -25.35 -21.69
N ALA A 56 3.97 -25.03 -22.98
CA ALA A 56 5.01 -25.34 -23.96
C ALA A 56 6.34 -24.64 -23.62
N GLU A 57 6.29 -23.38 -23.28
CA GLU A 57 7.47 -22.60 -22.86
C GLU A 57 8.09 -23.16 -21.57
N LYS A 58 7.28 -23.53 -20.61
CA LYS A 58 7.73 -24.14 -19.37
C LYS A 58 8.44 -25.49 -19.61
N GLU A 59 7.88 -26.31 -20.49
CA GLU A 59 8.52 -27.58 -20.88
C GLU A 59 9.83 -27.35 -21.63
N ARG A 60 9.92 -26.31 -22.48
CA ARG A 60 11.16 -25.89 -23.15
C ARG A 60 12.24 -25.52 -22.14
N LEU A 61 11.92 -24.66 -21.15
CA LEU A 61 12.83 -24.23 -20.11
C LEU A 61 13.31 -25.40 -19.21
N ILE A 62 12.43 -26.40 -18.97
CA ILE A 62 12.81 -27.63 -18.24
C ILE A 62 13.79 -28.47 -19.07
N LYS A 63 13.56 -28.65 -20.38
CA LYS A 63 14.46 -29.38 -21.27
C LYS A 63 15.85 -28.72 -21.39
N GLU A 64 15.89 -27.39 -21.38
CA GLU A 64 17.13 -26.57 -21.40
C GLU A 64 17.84 -26.55 -20.03
N GLY A 65 17.27 -27.18 -19.00
CA GLY A 65 17.86 -27.20 -17.64
C GLY A 65 17.76 -25.86 -16.90
N LYS A 66 17.03 -24.86 -17.45
CA LYS A 66 16.90 -23.53 -16.84
C LYS A 66 15.96 -23.50 -15.64
N ILE A 67 14.98 -24.40 -15.60
CA ILE A 67 14.06 -24.56 -14.45
C ILE A 67 13.92 -26.03 -14.08
N LYS A 68 13.70 -26.30 -12.80
CA LYS A 68 13.48 -27.67 -12.30
C LYS A 68 12.02 -28.09 -12.50
N ARG A 69 11.80 -29.34 -12.86
CA ARG A 69 10.46 -29.89 -12.91
C ARG A 69 9.85 -29.90 -11.50
N SER A 70 8.68 -29.28 -11.34
CA SER A 70 7.91 -29.32 -10.09
C SER A 70 7.62 -30.78 -9.73
N LYS A 71 7.80 -31.15 -8.45
CA LYS A 71 7.36 -32.46 -7.96
C LYS A 71 5.84 -32.50 -8.12
N LYS A 72 5.31 -33.55 -8.75
CA LYS A 72 3.87 -33.75 -8.88
C LYS A 72 3.23 -33.61 -7.50
N ALA A 73 2.38 -32.63 -7.33
CA ALA A 73 1.52 -32.55 -6.16
C ALA A 73 0.66 -33.80 -6.13
N ALA A 74 0.51 -34.43 -4.95
CA ALA A 74 -0.40 -35.52 -4.77
C ALA A 74 -1.78 -35.10 -5.30
N LYS A 75 -2.42 -35.96 -6.11
CA LYS A 75 -3.79 -35.74 -6.57
C LYS A 75 -4.67 -35.64 -5.33
N THR A 76 -5.05 -34.44 -4.92
CA THR A 76 -6.16 -34.29 -4.01
C THR A 76 -7.43 -34.56 -4.79
N SER A 77 -8.25 -35.48 -4.27
CA SER A 77 -9.52 -35.89 -4.87
C SER A 77 -10.64 -34.84 -4.77
N ASP A 78 -10.33 -33.69 -4.20
CA ASP A 78 -11.29 -32.59 -4.04
C ASP A 78 -11.47 -31.85 -5.35
N THR A 79 -12.71 -31.80 -5.83
CA THR A 79 -13.13 -30.85 -6.88
C THR A 79 -12.75 -29.46 -6.46
N PRO A 80 -12.01 -28.69 -7.29
CA PRO A 80 -11.59 -27.35 -6.93
C PRO A 80 -12.82 -26.48 -6.63
N HIS A 81 -12.96 -26.04 -5.39
CA HIS A 81 -13.99 -25.08 -5.02
C HIS A 81 -13.55 -23.72 -5.52
N TYR A 82 -14.05 -23.32 -6.70
CA TYR A 82 -13.72 -22.02 -7.26
C TYR A 82 -14.39 -20.90 -6.46
N PRO A 83 -13.65 -19.84 -6.09
CA PRO A 83 -14.16 -18.79 -5.19
C PRO A 83 -15.32 -17.99 -5.79
N TYR A 84 -15.41 -17.90 -7.12
CA TYR A 84 -16.46 -17.21 -7.87
C TYR A 84 -16.47 -17.66 -9.34
N LEU A 85 -17.56 -17.35 -10.04
CA LEU A 85 -17.67 -17.63 -11.49
C LEU A 85 -16.82 -16.63 -12.27
N LEU A 86 -16.08 -17.14 -13.25
CA LEU A 86 -15.29 -16.33 -14.17
C LEU A 86 -16.12 -15.96 -15.42
N PRO A 87 -15.75 -14.86 -16.11
CA PRO A 87 -16.28 -14.55 -17.44
C PRO A 87 -15.94 -15.65 -18.47
N ASN A 88 -16.65 -15.65 -19.59
CA ASN A 88 -16.31 -16.50 -20.72
C ASN A 88 -14.89 -16.20 -21.22
N GLY A 89 -14.15 -17.25 -21.59
CA GLY A 89 -12.77 -17.12 -22.05
C GLY A 89 -11.73 -17.04 -20.96
N TRP A 90 -12.13 -16.89 -19.68
CA TRP A 90 -11.23 -16.94 -18.52
C TRP A 90 -11.15 -18.37 -17.95
N GLU A 91 -10.01 -18.68 -17.30
CA GLU A 91 -9.82 -19.95 -16.62
C GLU A 91 -9.19 -19.80 -15.24
N TRP A 92 -9.51 -20.72 -14.30
CA TRP A 92 -8.80 -20.86 -13.05
C TRP A 92 -7.56 -21.76 -13.22
N ARG A 93 -6.39 -21.30 -12.78
CA ARG A 93 -5.16 -22.12 -12.71
C ARG A 93 -4.43 -21.90 -11.39
N LYS A 94 -3.67 -22.91 -11.00
CA LYS A 94 -2.77 -22.78 -9.86
C LYS A 94 -1.59 -21.88 -10.21
N LEU A 95 -1.09 -21.12 -9.23
CA LEU A 95 0.08 -20.27 -9.43
C LEU A 95 1.27 -21.04 -10.01
N GLU A 96 1.51 -22.27 -9.54
CA GLU A 96 2.60 -23.11 -10.05
C GLU A 96 2.54 -23.37 -11.56
N GLU A 97 1.38 -23.28 -12.17
CA GLU A 97 1.22 -23.54 -13.62
C GLU A 97 1.71 -22.37 -14.48
N ILE A 98 1.66 -21.14 -13.96
CA ILE A 98 1.97 -19.90 -14.67
C ILE A 98 3.30 -19.24 -14.29
N VAL A 99 4.10 -19.88 -13.44
CA VAL A 99 5.40 -19.36 -12.98
C VAL A 99 6.55 -20.30 -13.29
N CYS A 100 7.76 -19.75 -13.46
CA CYS A 100 8.99 -20.52 -13.63
C CYS A 100 9.36 -21.28 -12.35
N GLU A 101 9.41 -20.51 -11.24
CA GLU A 101 9.83 -21.01 -9.95
C GLU A 101 9.28 -20.14 -8.81
N LEU A 102 9.26 -20.73 -7.63
CA LEU A 102 9.07 -20.04 -6.35
C LEU A 102 10.37 -20.21 -5.56
N LYS A 103 11.20 -19.16 -5.52
CA LYS A 103 12.55 -19.25 -4.94
C LYS A 103 12.64 -18.39 -3.68
N TYR A 104 13.10 -19.01 -2.58
CA TYR A 104 13.45 -18.29 -1.35
C TYR A 104 14.67 -17.41 -1.57
N GLY A 105 14.75 -16.28 -0.88
CA GLY A 105 15.92 -15.40 -0.92
C GLY A 105 17.06 -15.87 -0.04
N THR A 106 18.11 -15.01 0.06
CA THR A 106 19.31 -15.31 0.84
C THR A 106 19.02 -15.42 2.33
N SER A 107 19.67 -16.35 3.00
CA SER A 107 19.69 -16.48 4.47
C SER A 107 20.85 -15.71 5.11
N GLU A 108 21.74 -15.10 4.33
CA GLU A 108 22.84 -14.32 4.83
C GLU A 108 22.36 -13.05 5.54
N LYS A 109 23.11 -12.65 6.57
CA LYS A 109 22.81 -11.43 7.33
C LYS A 109 23.13 -10.21 6.50
N SER A 110 22.15 -9.35 6.29
CA SER A 110 22.34 -8.09 5.58
C SER A 110 23.19 -7.10 6.38
N LEU A 111 23.93 -6.26 5.66
CA LEU A 111 24.82 -5.21 6.16
C LEU A 111 24.15 -3.83 6.05
N SER A 112 24.72 -2.83 6.74
CA SER A 112 24.32 -1.42 6.59
C SER A 112 24.78 -0.82 5.26
N GLU A 113 25.84 -1.33 4.67
CA GLU A 113 26.44 -0.91 3.40
C GLU A 113 26.91 -2.12 2.59
N GLY A 114 26.99 -2.01 1.26
CA GLY A 114 27.43 -3.11 0.41
C GLY A 114 27.28 -2.84 -1.07
N LYS A 115 27.60 -3.85 -1.90
CA LYS A 115 27.59 -3.77 -3.36
C LYS A 115 26.19 -3.69 -3.96
N ILE A 116 25.19 -4.33 -3.32
CA ILE A 116 23.82 -4.44 -3.85
C ILE A 116 22.79 -4.32 -2.71
N ALA A 117 21.64 -3.74 -3.04
CA ALA A 117 20.53 -3.65 -2.09
C ALA A 117 19.91 -5.04 -1.81
N VAL A 118 19.50 -5.26 -0.55
CA VAL A 118 18.77 -6.45 -0.11
C VAL A 118 17.36 -6.05 0.30
N LEU A 119 16.38 -6.42 -0.50
CA LEU A 119 14.97 -6.18 -0.18
C LEU A 119 14.51 -7.15 0.93
N ARG A 120 13.89 -6.59 1.95
CA ARG A 120 13.40 -7.29 3.13
C ARG A 120 11.88 -7.13 3.25
N MET A 121 11.26 -7.84 4.19
CA MET A 121 9.80 -7.78 4.42
C MET A 121 9.28 -6.36 4.68
N GLY A 122 10.09 -5.47 5.29
CA GLY A 122 9.75 -4.06 5.52
C GLY A 122 9.68 -3.22 4.25
N ASN A 123 10.36 -3.64 3.19
CA ASN A 123 10.34 -2.96 1.90
C ASN A 123 9.08 -3.26 1.06
N ILE A 124 8.29 -4.29 1.43
CA ILE A 124 7.05 -4.63 0.73
C ILE A 124 5.92 -3.77 1.27
N THR A 125 5.35 -2.88 0.45
CA THR A 125 4.25 -2.00 0.84
C THR A 125 2.90 -2.73 0.87
N ASN A 126 1.87 -2.05 1.37
CA ASN A 126 0.50 -2.59 1.42
C ASN A 126 -0.28 -2.42 0.12
N ILE A 127 0.34 -1.75 -0.87
CA ILE A 127 -0.28 -1.42 -2.16
C ILE A 127 0.40 -2.11 -3.33
N GLY A 128 1.28 -3.08 -3.07
CA GLY A 128 1.90 -3.89 -4.12
C GLY A 128 3.14 -3.27 -4.75
N THR A 129 3.78 -2.29 -4.10
CA THR A 129 5.01 -1.63 -4.53
C THR A 129 6.16 -1.88 -3.57
N ILE A 130 7.37 -1.55 -3.96
CA ILE A 130 8.57 -1.65 -3.12
C ILE A 130 8.93 -0.26 -2.58
N ASP A 131 9.23 -0.19 -1.29
CA ASP A 131 9.75 0.99 -0.61
C ASP A 131 11.28 0.88 -0.48
N TYR A 132 11.99 1.77 -1.14
CA TYR A 132 13.45 1.83 -1.15
C TYR A 132 14.04 2.80 -0.11
N SER A 133 13.21 3.38 0.77
CA SER A 133 13.67 4.40 1.74
C SER A 133 14.59 3.84 2.83
N ASN A 134 14.48 2.55 3.17
CA ASN A 134 15.27 1.90 4.22
C ASN A 134 15.82 0.56 3.71
N LEU A 135 16.99 0.61 3.09
CA LEU A 135 17.64 -0.54 2.50
C LEU A 135 18.68 -1.15 3.42
N ALA A 136 18.89 -2.44 3.25
CA ALA A 136 20.07 -3.15 3.69
C ALA A 136 20.86 -3.61 2.46
N TYR A 137 22.07 -4.11 2.66
CA TYR A 137 22.99 -4.40 1.56
C TYR A 137 23.67 -5.77 1.75
N SER A 138 24.24 -6.28 0.65
CA SER A 138 25.13 -7.42 0.61
C SER A 138 26.34 -7.12 -0.27
N SER A 139 27.46 -7.79 0.04
CA SER A 139 28.67 -7.79 -0.79
C SER A 139 29.10 -9.21 -1.19
N ASN A 140 28.24 -10.20 -0.91
CA ASN A 140 28.47 -11.59 -1.29
C ASN A 140 28.17 -11.81 -2.77
N ASP A 141 29.22 -12.08 -3.56
CA ASP A 141 29.10 -12.22 -5.02
C ASP A 141 28.28 -13.47 -5.42
N GLU A 142 28.32 -14.57 -4.64
CA GLU A 142 27.51 -15.78 -4.88
C GLU A 142 26.02 -15.49 -4.67
N ASP A 143 25.67 -14.75 -3.61
CA ASP A 143 24.30 -14.32 -3.35
C ASP A 143 23.79 -13.35 -4.43
N ILE A 144 24.66 -12.44 -4.89
CA ILE A 144 24.33 -11.51 -5.96
C ILE A 144 23.98 -12.27 -7.24
N GLU A 145 24.81 -13.23 -7.64
CA GLU A 145 24.54 -14.06 -8.82
C GLU A 145 23.24 -14.88 -8.67
N GLN A 146 23.05 -15.48 -7.49
CA GLN A 146 21.95 -16.41 -7.26
C GLN A 146 20.60 -15.73 -7.06
N TYR A 147 20.55 -14.57 -6.42
CA TYR A 147 19.31 -13.93 -5.95
C TYR A 147 19.00 -12.60 -6.65
N SER A 148 19.75 -12.20 -7.67
CA SER A 148 19.43 -10.99 -8.44
C SER A 148 18.00 -11.03 -8.98
N LEU A 149 17.32 -9.93 -8.74
CA LEU A 149 15.98 -9.68 -9.25
C LEU A 149 16.04 -9.20 -10.69
N LYS A 150 15.01 -9.54 -11.46
CA LYS A 150 14.77 -9.03 -12.80
C LYS A 150 13.49 -8.22 -12.80
N LYS A 151 13.41 -7.27 -13.70
CA LYS A 151 12.17 -6.50 -13.91
C LYS A 151 10.98 -7.44 -13.97
N ASP A 152 9.91 -7.04 -13.32
CA ASP A 152 8.64 -7.76 -13.23
C ASP A 152 8.65 -9.07 -12.43
N ASP A 153 9.73 -9.37 -11.66
CA ASP A 153 9.65 -10.35 -10.58
C ASP A 153 8.72 -9.84 -9.48
N LEU A 154 7.91 -10.74 -8.90
CA LEU A 154 7.14 -10.42 -7.70
C LEU A 154 7.84 -10.97 -6.45
N LEU A 155 7.73 -10.23 -5.36
CA LEU A 155 8.25 -10.63 -4.04
C LEU A 155 7.07 -10.87 -3.09
N PHE A 156 6.98 -12.09 -2.57
CA PHE A 156 5.97 -12.52 -1.62
C PHE A 156 6.56 -12.60 -0.21
N ASN A 157 5.96 -11.93 0.75
CA ASN A 157 6.38 -11.95 2.14
C ASN A 157 5.82 -13.19 2.86
N ARG A 158 6.67 -14.23 3.00
CA ARG A 158 6.27 -15.53 3.54
C ARG A 158 6.12 -15.56 5.06
N THR A 159 6.74 -14.64 5.78
CA THR A 159 6.79 -14.64 7.25
C THR A 159 6.60 -13.22 7.77
N ASN A 160 5.56 -12.99 8.55
CA ASN A 160 5.26 -11.71 9.18
C ASN A 160 4.24 -11.90 10.32
N SER A 161 3.76 -10.83 10.93
CA SER A 161 2.58 -10.90 11.79
C SER A 161 1.37 -11.45 11.03
N SER A 162 0.38 -11.93 11.75
CA SER A 162 -0.84 -12.51 11.19
C SER A 162 -1.57 -11.61 10.18
N GLU A 163 -1.49 -10.30 10.37
CA GLU A 163 -2.09 -9.30 9.50
C GLU A 163 -1.29 -9.07 8.21
N TRP A 164 0.04 -9.16 8.28
CA TRP A 164 0.93 -8.73 7.20
C TRP A 164 1.61 -9.86 6.43
N VAL A 165 1.43 -11.12 6.84
CA VAL A 165 1.91 -12.27 6.06
C VAL A 165 1.19 -12.30 4.70
N GLY A 166 1.95 -12.57 3.64
CA GLY A 166 1.43 -12.60 2.28
C GLY A 166 1.45 -11.26 1.55
N LYS A 167 1.96 -10.16 2.13
CA LYS A 167 2.18 -8.94 1.33
C LYS A 167 3.01 -9.26 0.10
N THR A 168 2.61 -8.73 -1.04
CA THR A 168 3.28 -8.96 -2.33
C THR A 168 3.51 -7.64 -3.03
N ALA A 169 4.67 -7.49 -3.66
CA ALA A 169 5.01 -6.34 -4.48
C ALA A 169 5.73 -6.78 -5.76
N ILE A 170 5.58 -5.99 -6.81
CA ILE A 170 6.28 -6.16 -8.06
C ILE A 170 7.57 -5.34 -8.07
N TYR A 171 8.66 -5.93 -8.56
CA TYR A 171 9.95 -5.27 -8.72
C TYR A 171 10.04 -4.65 -10.11
N LYS A 172 10.17 -3.33 -10.20
CA LYS A 172 10.19 -2.55 -11.45
C LYS A 172 11.60 -2.15 -11.89
N GLU A 173 12.64 -2.69 -11.22
CA GLU A 173 14.05 -2.44 -11.56
C GLU A 173 14.50 -0.97 -11.36
N GLU A 174 13.92 -0.27 -10.33
CA GLU A 174 14.33 1.09 -10.00
C GLU A 174 15.79 1.16 -9.55
N GLN A 175 16.28 0.10 -8.91
CA GLN A 175 17.71 -0.12 -8.64
C GLN A 175 18.02 -1.61 -8.52
N PRO A 176 19.27 -2.07 -8.85
CA PRO A 176 19.67 -3.46 -8.69
C PRO A 176 19.47 -3.96 -7.25
N ALA A 177 18.86 -5.13 -7.10
CA ALA A 177 18.58 -5.70 -5.78
C ALA A 177 18.56 -7.23 -5.79
N ILE A 178 18.88 -7.79 -4.62
CA ILE A 178 18.57 -9.16 -4.21
C ILE A 178 17.50 -9.13 -3.12
N TYR A 179 17.11 -10.26 -2.56
CA TYR A 179 16.04 -10.34 -1.57
C TYR A 179 16.34 -11.34 -0.46
N ALA A 180 15.87 -11.05 0.74
CA ALA A 180 16.11 -11.83 1.95
C ALA A 180 15.24 -13.10 2.01
N GLY A 181 15.65 -14.10 2.80
CA GLY A 181 15.01 -15.41 2.93
C GLY A 181 13.60 -15.41 3.50
N TYR A 182 13.14 -14.29 4.05
CA TYR A 182 11.73 -14.09 4.43
C TYR A 182 10.81 -13.75 3.25
N LEU A 183 11.39 -13.57 2.06
CA LEU A 183 10.67 -13.34 0.81
C LEU A 183 10.78 -14.57 -0.11
N ILE A 184 9.76 -14.77 -0.94
CA ILE A 184 9.76 -15.72 -2.05
C ILE A 184 9.63 -14.92 -3.33
N ARG A 185 10.57 -15.12 -4.27
CA ARG A 185 10.47 -14.58 -5.63
C ARG A 185 9.50 -15.43 -6.44
N ILE A 186 8.60 -14.76 -7.12
CA ILE A 186 7.64 -15.33 -8.08
C ILE A 186 8.00 -14.75 -9.45
N ARG A 187 8.28 -15.61 -10.43
CA ARG A 187 8.61 -15.19 -11.81
C ARG A 187 7.61 -15.79 -12.78
N PRO A 188 6.64 -15.01 -13.29
CA PRO A 188 5.65 -15.46 -14.26
C PRO A 188 6.27 -15.85 -15.61
N ILE A 189 5.57 -16.70 -16.35
CA ILE A 189 5.91 -17.08 -17.74
C ILE A 189 4.77 -16.67 -18.64
N GLY A 190 5.02 -15.77 -19.61
CA GLY A 190 4.01 -15.39 -20.61
C GLY A 190 2.71 -14.85 -20.03
N PHE A 191 2.73 -14.41 -18.76
CA PHE A 191 1.61 -13.88 -18.00
C PHE A 191 1.96 -12.52 -17.43
N SER A 192 0.99 -11.59 -17.40
CA SER A 192 1.23 -10.23 -16.91
C SER A 192 1.57 -10.23 -15.41
N SER A 193 2.78 -9.76 -15.08
CA SER A 193 3.22 -9.59 -13.69
C SER A 193 2.41 -8.51 -12.97
N ASP A 194 1.99 -7.45 -13.65
CA ASP A 194 1.15 -6.40 -13.09
C ASP A 194 -0.25 -6.91 -12.76
N PHE A 195 -0.85 -7.73 -13.65
CA PHE A 195 -2.13 -8.37 -13.34
C PHE A 195 -2.00 -9.36 -12.18
N LEU A 196 -0.92 -10.16 -12.14
CA LEU A 196 -0.66 -11.05 -11.01
C LEU A 196 -0.49 -10.27 -9.70
N ASN A 197 0.22 -9.14 -9.73
CA ASN A 197 0.34 -8.25 -8.57
C ASN A 197 -1.03 -7.71 -8.13
N ALA A 198 -1.90 -7.35 -9.06
CA ALA A 198 -3.28 -6.94 -8.75
C ALA A 198 -4.07 -8.06 -8.07
N VAL A 199 -4.00 -9.30 -8.59
CA VAL A 199 -4.60 -10.49 -7.94
C VAL A 199 -4.08 -10.66 -6.53
N MET A 200 -2.75 -10.60 -6.34
CA MET A 200 -2.07 -10.82 -5.06
C MET A 200 -2.15 -9.63 -4.08
N ASN A 201 -2.92 -8.59 -4.43
CA ASN A 201 -3.28 -7.48 -3.54
C ASN A 201 -4.81 -7.31 -3.38
N SER A 202 -5.63 -8.20 -3.96
CA SER A 202 -7.09 -8.20 -3.88
C SER A 202 -7.62 -8.74 -2.55
N SER A 203 -8.92 -8.47 -2.25
CA SER A 203 -9.61 -9.05 -1.08
C SER A 203 -9.65 -10.57 -1.14
N TYR A 204 -9.85 -11.15 -2.33
CA TYR A 204 -9.80 -12.59 -2.56
C TYR A 204 -8.49 -13.20 -2.05
N TYR A 205 -7.38 -12.64 -2.47
CA TYR A 205 -6.06 -13.11 -2.08
C TYR A 205 -5.79 -12.93 -0.57
N ARG A 206 -6.20 -11.80 0.01
CA ARG A 206 -6.06 -11.56 1.46
C ARG A 206 -6.81 -12.60 2.28
N ASN A 207 -8.04 -12.92 1.87
CA ASN A 207 -8.82 -13.98 2.51
C ASN A 207 -8.15 -15.36 2.36
N TRP A 208 -7.58 -15.64 1.19
CA TRP A 208 -6.81 -16.88 0.99
C TRP A 208 -5.60 -16.93 1.93
N CYS A 209 -4.79 -15.89 2.04
CA CYS A 209 -3.67 -15.83 2.97
C CYS A 209 -4.10 -16.09 4.41
N TYR A 210 -5.19 -15.47 4.84
CA TYR A 210 -5.74 -15.66 6.18
C TYR A 210 -6.11 -17.13 6.47
N ASN A 211 -6.68 -17.81 5.50
CA ASN A 211 -7.12 -19.19 5.64
C ASN A 211 -5.97 -20.21 5.59
N VAL A 212 -4.90 -19.95 4.83
CA VAL A 212 -3.81 -20.93 4.62
C VAL A 212 -2.59 -20.71 5.51
N LYS A 213 -2.46 -19.53 6.13
CA LYS A 213 -1.32 -19.25 7.02
C LYS A 213 -1.23 -20.26 8.16
N LYS A 214 -0.03 -20.47 8.67
CA LYS A 214 0.23 -21.17 9.93
C LYS A 214 0.68 -20.17 10.95
N ASP A 215 -0.05 -20.03 12.03
CA ASP A 215 0.28 -19.16 13.14
C ASP A 215 1.26 -19.83 14.11
N ALA A 216 2.23 -19.09 14.58
CA ALA A 216 3.12 -19.40 15.70
C ALA A 216 3.14 -18.21 16.67
N VAL A 217 3.83 -18.34 17.80
CA VAL A 217 3.83 -17.36 18.91
C VAL A 217 4.18 -16.00 18.39
N ASN A 218 4.05 -15.20 17.73
CA ASN A 218 4.36 -13.86 17.20
C ASN A 218 4.55 -13.79 15.69
N GLN A 219 4.39 -14.88 14.98
CA GLN A 219 4.60 -14.92 13.53
C GLN A 219 3.60 -15.82 12.84
N SER A 220 3.24 -15.47 11.61
CA SER A 220 2.50 -16.33 10.68
C SER A 220 3.39 -16.64 9.48
N ASN A 221 3.19 -17.82 8.89
CA ASN A 221 3.99 -18.28 7.76
C ASN A 221 3.13 -18.92 6.67
N ILE A 222 3.47 -18.62 5.42
CA ILE A 222 2.96 -19.28 4.22
C ILE A 222 4.17 -19.72 3.40
N ASN A 223 4.41 -21.01 3.27
CA ASN A 223 5.54 -21.54 2.52
C ASN A 223 5.26 -21.62 0.99
N ALA A 224 6.34 -21.84 0.22
CA ALA A 224 6.24 -21.92 -1.24
C ALA A 224 5.29 -23.03 -1.73
N GLN A 225 5.19 -24.15 -1.00
CA GLN A 225 4.28 -25.25 -1.36
C GLN A 225 2.82 -24.85 -1.23
N LYS A 226 2.44 -24.10 -0.19
CA LYS A 226 1.09 -23.55 -0.07
C LYS A 226 0.85 -22.48 -1.12
N LEU A 227 1.83 -21.58 -1.30
CA LEU A 227 1.73 -20.50 -2.28
C LEU A 227 1.53 -21.05 -3.70
N SER A 228 2.19 -22.16 -4.07
CA SER A 228 2.06 -22.79 -5.39
C SER A 228 0.63 -23.21 -5.72
N GLN A 229 -0.20 -23.49 -4.71
CA GLN A 229 -1.59 -23.96 -4.84
C GLN A 229 -2.61 -22.80 -4.88
N LEU A 230 -2.17 -21.55 -4.79
CA LEU A 230 -3.06 -20.39 -4.94
C LEU A 230 -3.73 -20.43 -6.31
N MET A 231 -5.06 -20.35 -6.34
CA MET A 231 -5.83 -20.29 -7.57
C MET A 231 -5.79 -18.87 -8.13
N ILE A 232 -5.42 -18.74 -9.39
CA ILE A 232 -5.31 -17.47 -10.12
C ILE A 232 -6.35 -17.43 -11.23
N PRO A 233 -7.17 -16.37 -11.33
CA PRO A 233 -8.04 -16.18 -12.48
C PRO A 233 -7.17 -15.74 -13.68
N ILE A 234 -7.29 -16.40 -14.79
CA ILE A 234 -6.49 -16.15 -16.00
C ILE A 234 -7.39 -15.56 -17.08
N PRO A 235 -7.30 -14.24 -17.35
CA PRO A 235 -7.95 -13.60 -18.51
C PRO A 235 -7.22 -13.90 -19.83
N PRO A 236 -7.86 -13.67 -20.97
CA PRO A 236 -7.17 -13.47 -22.23
C PRO A 236 -6.00 -12.48 -22.10
N LEU A 237 -4.90 -12.70 -22.85
CA LEU A 237 -3.68 -11.90 -22.70
C LEU A 237 -3.91 -10.42 -22.98
N GLU A 238 -4.66 -10.11 -24.03
CA GLU A 238 -5.01 -8.75 -24.42
C GLU A 238 -5.87 -8.07 -23.35
N GLU A 239 -6.77 -8.81 -22.74
CA GLU A 239 -7.59 -8.31 -21.63
C GLU A 239 -6.78 -8.03 -20.36
N GLN A 240 -5.74 -8.84 -20.07
CA GLN A 240 -4.81 -8.53 -18.97
C GLN A 240 -4.21 -7.13 -19.14
N GLY A 241 -3.78 -6.78 -20.35
CA GLY A 241 -3.23 -5.45 -20.66
C GLY A 241 -4.25 -4.32 -20.44
N ARG A 242 -5.51 -4.49 -20.93
CA ARG A 242 -6.57 -3.50 -20.72
C ARG A 242 -6.92 -3.32 -19.26
N ILE A 243 -6.98 -4.41 -18.50
CA ILE A 243 -7.23 -4.39 -17.05
C ILE A 243 -6.13 -3.63 -16.31
N VAL A 244 -4.86 -3.89 -16.62
CA VAL A 244 -3.71 -3.22 -15.99
C VAL A 244 -3.75 -1.72 -16.23
N ILE A 245 -3.95 -1.28 -17.48
CA ILE A 245 -4.07 0.14 -17.83
C ILE A 245 -5.21 0.82 -17.04
N GLU A 246 -6.35 0.17 -16.92
CA GLU A 246 -7.50 0.74 -16.21
C GLU A 246 -7.28 0.77 -14.68
N ILE A 247 -6.60 -0.25 -14.11
CA ILE A 247 -6.15 -0.23 -12.70
C ILE A 247 -5.23 0.96 -12.47
N GLU A 248 -4.19 1.15 -13.30
CA GLU A 248 -3.24 2.25 -13.17
C GLU A 248 -3.92 3.61 -13.21
N ARG A 249 -4.86 3.79 -14.15
CA ARG A 249 -5.68 5.00 -14.26
C ARG A 249 -6.44 5.29 -12.96
N TRP A 250 -7.14 4.31 -12.40
CA TRP A 250 -7.88 4.48 -11.15
C TRP A 250 -6.97 4.73 -9.96
N LEU A 251 -5.84 4.02 -9.86
CA LEU A 251 -4.88 4.21 -8.77
C LEU A 251 -4.25 5.61 -8.82
N SER A 252 -3.98 6.14 -10.01
CA SER A 252 -3.50 7.52 -10.20
C SER A 252 -4.53 8.54 -9.70
N LEU A 253 -5.81 8.38 -10.06
CA LEU A 253 -6.89 9.25 -9.56
C LEU A 253 -7.03 9.21 -8.04
N ILE A 254 -6.93 8.03 -7.45
CA ILE A 254 -6.94 7.86 -5.99
C ILE A 254 -5.74 8.60 -5.36
N GLY A 255 -4.55 8.48 -5.95
CA GLY A 255 -3.35 9.20 -5.49
C GLY A 255 -3.54 10.72 -5.50
N GLN A 256 -4.15 11.27 -6.55
CA GLN A 256 -4.47 12.70 -6.62
C GLN A 256 -5.45 13.14 -5.51
N ILE A 257 -6.46 12.31 -5.21
CA ILE A 257 -7.40 12.57 -4.10
C ILE A 257 -6.66 12.56 -2.75
N GLU A 258 -5.77 11.59 -2.52
CA GLU A 258 -4.99 11.48 -1.28
C GLU A 258 -4.07 12.68 -1.10
N GLN A 259 -3.39 13.11 -2.19
CA GLN A 259 -2.54 14.31 -2.16
C GLN A 259 -3.36 15.56 -1.86
N GLY A 260 -4.48 15.77 -2.55
CA GLY A 260 -5.35 16.92 -2.30
C GLY A 260 -5.89 16.99 -0.86
N LYS A 261 -6.19 15.84 -0.24
CA LYS A 261 -6.56 15.80 1.18
C LYS A 261 -5.41 16.23 2.08
N THR A 262 -4.18 15.79 1.81
CA THR A 262 -2.98 16.15 2.58
C THR A 262 -2.69 17.64 2.46
N ASP A 263 -2.78 18.20 1.27
CA ASP A 263 -2.57 19.63 1.00
C ASP A 263 -3.61 20.48 1.72
N LEU A 264 -4.89 20.08 1.69
CA LEU A 264 -5.96 20.76 2.40
C LEU A 264 -5.73 20.75 3.92
N GLN A 265 -5.35 19.62 4.50
CA GLN A 265 -5.03 19.51 5.93
C GLN A 265 -3.88 20.43 6.33
N THR A 266 -2.84 20.48 5.50
CA THR A 266 -1.68 21.37 5.69
C THR A 266 -2.11 22.83 5.66
N THR A 267 -2.92 23.23 4.66
CA THR A 267 -3.46 24.59 4.52
C THR A 267 -4.33 24.99 5.72
N ILE A 268 -5.20 24.08 6.20
CA ILE A 268 -6.02 24.31 7.39
C ILE A 268 -5.13 24.51 8.63
N LYS A 269 -4.09 23.68 8.80
CA LYS A 269 -3.14 23.83 9.92
C LYS A 269 -2.43 25.19 9.89
N GLN A 270 -1.94 25.60 8.71
CA GLN A 270 -1.31 26.91 8.52
C GLN A 270 -2.28 28.07 8.80
N ALA A 271 -3.52 27.99 8.31
CA ALA A 271 -4.55 28.99 8.57
C ALA A 271 -4.86 29.11 10.07
N LYS A 272 -5.05 27.99 10.76
CA LYS A 272 -5.26 27.98 12.23
C LYS A 272 -4.09 28.62 12.97
N SER A 273 -2.85 28.26 12.61
CA SER A 273 -1.65 28.88 13.21
C SER A 273 -1.60 30.37 12.99
N LYS A 274 -1.91 30.83 11.76
CA LYS A 274 -1.94 32.26 11.44
C LYS A 274 -3.02 33.01 12.19
N ILE A 275 -4.22 32.43 12.33
CA ILE A 275 -5.32 33.04 13.11
C ILE A 275 -4.91 33.20 14.58
N LEU A 276 -4.33 32.17 15.18
CA LEU A 276 -3.84 32.23 16.56
C LEU A 276 -2.73 33.29 16.73
N ASP A 277 -1.78 33.34 15.79
CA ASP A 277 -0.73 34.32 15.78
C ASP A 277 -1.31 35.76 15.73
N LEU A 278 -2.27 36.03 14.85
CA LEU A 278 -2.96 37.30 14.77
C LEU A 278 -3.73 37.62 16.07
N ALA A 279 -4.37 36.61 16.67
CA ALA A 279 -5.12 36.80 17.92
C ALA A 279 -4.21 37.23 19.08
N ILE A 280 -3.10 36.50 19.30
CA ILE A 280 -2.18 36.80 20.42
C ILE A 280 -1.42 38.13 20.24
N HIS A 281 -1.33 38.65 19.01
CA HIS A 281 -0.76 39.97 18.73
C HIS A 281 -1.82 41.10 18.71
N GLY A 282 -3.08 40.79 19.03
CA GLY A 282 -4.18 41.75 18.97
C GLY A 282 -4.48 42.31 17.56
N LYS A 283 -4.12 41.54 16.51
CA LYS A 283 -4.30 41.91 15.10
C LYS A 283 -5.46 41.19 14.43
N LEU A 284 -6.16 40.31 15.13
CA LEU A 284 -7.28 39.52 14.56
C LEU A 284 -8.53 40.37 14.37
N VAL A 285 -8.77 41.29 15.31
CA VAL A 285 -9.88 42.27 15.25
C VAL A 285 -9.32 43.70 15.44
N PRO A 286 -9.99 44.73 14.88
CA PRO A 286 -9.60 46.12 15.17
C PRO A 286 -9.67 46.39 16.67
N GLN A 287 -8.73 47.14 17.19
CA GLN A 287 -8.77 47.62 18.59
C GLN A 287 -9.77 48.76 18.71
N ASP A 288 -10.66 48.72 19.71
CA ASP A 288 -11.56 49.83 20.03
C ASP A 288 -10.89 50.69 21.11
N PRO A 289 -10.64 52.00 20.84
CA PRO A 289 -10.05 52.89 21.83
C PRO A 289 -10.94 53.16 23.07
N ASN A 290 -12.24 52.78 22.99
CA ASN A 290 -13.17 52.89 24.11
C ASN A 290 -13.20 51.64 24.98
N ASP A 291 -12.51 50.55 24.59
CA ASP A 291 -12.42 49.34 25.42
C ASP A 291 -11.64 49.64 26.70
N GLU A 292 -12.12 49.11 27.80
CA GLU A 292 -11.44 49.20 29.08
C GLU A 292 -10.06 48.54 29.00
N PRO A 293 -8.97 49.23 29.39
CA PRO A 293 -7.64 48.63 29.40
C PRO A 293 -7.56 47.40 30.34
N ALA A 294 -6.84 46.35 29.92
CA ALA A 294 -6.71 45.11 30.68
C ALA A 294 -6.18 45.28 32.10
N ILE A 295 -5.44 46.39 32.38
CA ILE A 295 -4.93 46.71 33.72
C ILE A 295 -6.08 46.99 34.70
N GLU A 296 -7.16 47.61 34.27
CA GLU A 296 -8.32 47.93 35.13
C GLU A 296 -9.09 46.68 35.48
N LEU A 297 -9.24 45.75 34.53
CA LEU A 297 -9.80 44.43 34.77
C LEU A 297 -8.97 43.66 35.79
N LEU A 298 -7.65 43.65 35.64
CA LEU A 298 -6.75 42.91 36.55
C LEU A 298 -6.76 43.48 37.96
N LYS A 299 -6.83 44.80 38.13
CA LYS A 299 -6.99 45.42 39.46
C LYS A 299 -8.31 45.10 40.13
N ARG A 300 -9.39 44.87 39.38
CA ARG A 300 -10.67 44.38 39.94
C ARG A 300 -10.58 42.94 40.45
N ILE A 301 -9.82 42.11 39.73
CA ILE A 301 -9.60 40.70 40.10
C ILE A 301 -8.64 40.61 41.30
N ASN A 302 -7.55 41.35 41.24
CA ASN A 302 -6.52 41.45 42.29
C ASN A 302 -6.17 42.91 42.55
N PRO A 303 -6.72 43.51 43.63
CA PRO A 303 -6.48 44.93 43.96
C PRO A 303 -5.00 45.31 44.14
N ASN A 304 -4.14 44.34 44.48
CA ASN A 304 -2.70 44.53 44.66
C ASN A 304 -1.90 44.18 43.40
N PHE A 305 -2.58 44.00 42.25
CA PHE A 305 -1.88 43.72 41.01
C PHE A 305 -0.93 44.85 40.59
N THR A 306 0.31 44.50 40.39
CA THR A 306 1.32 45.36 39.78
C THR A 306 1.81 44.75 38.48
N PRO A 307 1.86 45.49 37.36
CA PRO A 307 2.36 44.97 36.11
C PRO A 307 3.77 44.41 36.27
N CYS A 308 4.02 43.20 35.77
CA CYS A 308 5.37 42.65 35.71
C CYS A 308 6.14 43.34 34.57
N ASP A 309 6.99 44.28 34.86
CA ASP A 309 7.91 44.87 33.89
C ASP A 309 9.24 44.10 33.91
N ASN A 310 9.23 42.89 33.41
CA ASN A 310 10.45 42.07 33.34
C ASN A 310 11.18 42.19 32.01
N GLY A 311 10.77 43.08 31.08
CA GLY A 311 11.51 43.38 29.85
C GLY A 311 11.81 42.22 28.89
N HIS A 312 11.26 41.02 29.15
CA HIS A 312 11.59 39.76 28.47
C HIS A 312 10.41 39.09 27.76
N TYR A 313 9.35 39.83 27.47
CA TYR A 313 8.23 39.28 26.74
C TYR A 313 8.56 39.18 25.24
N PRO A 314 8.38 38.00 24.62
CA PRO A 314 8.82 37.79 23.23
C PRO A 314 7.95 38.48 22.19
N LEU A 315 6.82 39.07 22.60
CA LEU A 315 5.83 39.68 21.70
C LEU A 315 5.39 41.04 22.17
N ASN A 316 5.32 42.00 21.24
CA ASN A 316 4.66 43.30 21.47
C ASN A 316 3.15 43.11 21.37
N VAL A 317 2.43 43.55 22.40
CA VAL A 317 0.96 43.54 22.45
C VAL A 317 0.39 44.94 22.26
N PRO A 318 -0.89 45.12 21.86
CA PRO A 318 -1.54 46.42 21.74
C PRO A 318 -1.51 47.23 23.04
N SER A 319 -1.68 48.54 22.94
CA SER A 319 -1.58 49.47 24.08
C SER A 319 -2.60 49.24 25.22
N GLY A 320 -3.75 48.64 24.89
CA GLY A 320 -4.76 48.27 25.89
C GLY A 320 -4.53 46.91 26.58
N TRP A 321 -3.52 46.16 26.12
CA TRP A 321 -3.22 44.83 26.61
C TRP A 321 -2.04 44.83 27.58
N ILE A 322 -1.98 43.84 28.46
CA ILE A 322 -0.90 43.71 29.43
C ILE A 322 -0.50 42.23 29.57
N TRP A 323 0.78 42.02 29.79
CA TRP A 323 1.29 40.70 30.17
C TRP A 323 1.02 40.46 31.67
N THR A 324 0.50 39.27 31.99
CA THR A 324 0.26 38.83 33.34
C THR A 324 0.53 37.35 33.51
N THR A 325 0.72 36.88 34.72
CA THR A 325 0.81 35.43 35.00
C THR A 325 -0.59 34.84 35.13
N LEU A 326 -0.72 33.54 34.85
CA LEU A 326 -1.99 32.84 35.05
C LEU A 326 -2.47 32.96 36.52
N LYS A 327 -1.54 32.95 37.47
CA LYS A 327 -1.82 33.12 38.92
C LYS A 327 -2.50 34.45 39.23
N ASP A 328 -2.08 35.53 38.57
CA ASP A 328 -2.61 36.89 38.83
C ASP A 328 -3.94 37.15 38.11
N SER A 329 -4.28 36.31 37.11
CA SER A 329 -5.52 36.40 36.32
C SER A 329 -6.64 35.50 36.81
N ILE A 330 -6.41 34.67 37.85
CA ILE A 330 -7.38 33.78 38.44
C ILE A 330 -7.57 34.17 39.92
N SER A 331 -8.80 34.54 40.32
CA SER A 331 -9.14 34.63 41.74
C SER A 331 -9.20 33.24 42.34
N LEU A 332 -8.33 32.92 43.28
CA LEU A 332 -8.39 31.71 44.14
C LEU A 332 -9.48 31.84 45.19
#